data_bf31053891354855cd3f6723400bc713
#
_entry.id   bf31053891354855cd3f6723400bc713
#
_cell.length_a   1.000
_cell.length_b   1.000
_cell.length_c   1.000
_cell.angle_alpha   90.00
_cell.angle_beta   90.00
_cell.angle_gamma   90.00
#
_symmetry.space_group_name_H-M   'P 1'
#
loop_
_entity.id
_entity.type
_entity.pdbx_description
1 polymer ?
#
loop_
_entity_poly.entity_id
_entity_poly.type
_entity_poly.pdbx_seq_one_letter_code
_entity_poly.pdbx_strand_id
1 'polypeptide(L)'
;MNIRDRLEARSAHYSFRAKLAVVWILIFVALAVLFAAFRFDTAFMLQWLPFILAGVPLTILISIMGILLAVPLALLGALGRLSRNPVFNGISGFYVSFIRGTPLIVQIFFIYLGLPQLAQYAPGPLQGLFILGTITSGVLALGINYGAYMAEIFRAGIQSVGHGQVEAAQALGMTRTQTMRRIVLPQAIRVSIPPTGNEFIAMIKDSSLVGIVGTQELFFRASKIGRQYFQNLETLVIAALIYWLLTSIFSYFQGRLERRLARGYVREGGGPHGH
;
A
#
# COMPACT_ATOMS: atom_id res chain seq x y z
N MET A 1 -38.66 9.79 -32.32
CA MET A 1 -38.09 9.22 -31.06
C MET A 1 -36.76 8.57 -31.41
N ASN A 2 -35.66 9.21 -31.01
CA ASN A 2 -34.29 8.84 -31.39
C ASN A 2 -33.90 7.50 -30.74
N ILE A 3 -32.97 6.74 -31.32
CA ILE A 3 -32.50 5.47 -30.76
C ILE A 3 -31.98 5.63 -29.30
N ARG A 4 -31.40 6.80 -29.02
CA ARG A 4 -31.00 7.19 -27.64
C ARG A 4 -32.18 7.20 -26.65
N ASP A 5 -33.29 7.83 -27.02
CA ASP A 5 -34.47 7.96 -26.14
C ASP A 5 -35.11 6.60 -25.84
N ARG A 6 -35.04 5.66 -26.80
CA ARG A 6 -35.51 4.27 -26.59
C ARG A 6 -34.60 3.46 -25.69
N LEU A 7 -33.29 3.69 -25.73
CA LEU A 7 -32.32 3.02 -24.86
C LEU A 7 -32.40 3.55 -23.44
N GLU A 8 -32.58 4.87 -23.26
CA GLU A 8 -32.72 5.50 -21.94
C GLU A 8 -34.04 5.08 -21.26
N ALA A 9 -35.16 5.05 -22.01
CA ALA A 9 -36.44 4.58 -21.49
C ALA A 9 -36.43 3.10 -21.08
N ARG A 10 -35.72 2.21 -21.80
CA ARG A 10 -35.52 0.80 -21.41
C ARG A 10 -34.57 0.64 -20.23
N SER A 11 -33.56 1.52 -20.11
CA SER A 11 -32.61 1.44 -19.03
C SER A 11 -33.15 1.96 -17.68
N ALA A 12 -34.21 2.78 -17.71
CA ALA A 12 -34.85 3.33 -16.50
C ALA A 12 -35.54 2.25 -15.62
N HIS A 13 -35.87 1.08 -16.18
CA HIS A 13 -36.57 0.02 -15.44
C HIS A 13 -35.66 -0.93 -14.64
N TYR A 14 -34.32 -0.90 -14.87
CA TYR A 14 -33.40 -1.78 -14.12
C TYR A 14 -32.75 -1.02 -12.97
N SER A 15 -32.78 -1.63 -11.78
CA SER A 15 -32.06 -1.07 -10.63
C SER A 15 -30.54 -0.94 -10.93
N PHE A 16 -29.88 0.04 -10.34
CA PHE A 16 -28.41 0.24 -10.49
C PHE A 16 -27.62 -1.06 -10.28
N ARG A 17 -28.07 -1.89 -9.31
CA ARG A 17 -27.44 -3.20 -9.02
C ARG A 17 -27.57 -4.18 -10.18
N ALA A 18 -28.70 -4.21 -10.87
CA ALA A 18 -28.89 -5.08 -12.04
C ALA A 18 -28.00 -4.63 -13.22
N LYS A 19 -27.91 -3.33 -13.45
CA LYS A 19 -27.00 -2.80 -14.49
C LYS A 19 -25.52 -3.13 -14.17
N LEU A 20 -25.13 -2.98 -12.93
CA LEU A 20 -23.78 -3.31 -12.47
C LEU A 20 -23.50 -4.82 -12.62
N ALA A 21 -24.45 -5.69 -12.30
CA ALA A 21 -24.31 -7.14 -12.48
C ALA A 21 -24.10 -7.51 -13.97
N VAL A 22 -24.87 -6.89 -14.88
CA VAL A 22 -24.71 -7.10 -16.33
C VAL A 22 -23.31 -6.68 -16.77
N VAL A 23 -22.80 -5.52 -16.33
CA VAL A 23 -21.43 -5.07 -16.64
C VAL A 23 -20.39 -6.10 -16.16
N TRP A 24 -20.51 -6.58 -14.92
CA TRP A 24 -19.61 -7.62 -14.41
C TRP A 24 -19.67 -8.92 -15.22
N ILE A 25 -20.88 -9.37 -15.60
CA ILE A 25 -21.06 -10.56 -16.44
C ILE A 25 -20.37 -10.36 -17.79
N LEU A 26 -20.56 -9.20 -18.44
CA LEU A 26 -19.91 -8.90 -19.72
C LEU A 26 -18.38 -8.87 -19.60
N ILE A 27 -17.84 -8.30 -18.52
CA ILE A 27 -16.40 -8.31 -18.25
C ILE A 27 -15.90 -9.75 -18.08
N PHE A 28 -16.57 -10.58 -17.28
CA PHE A 28 -16.16 -11.98 -17.08
C PHE A 28 -16.29 -12.81 -18.35
N VAL A 29 -17.32 -12.60 -19.17
CA VAL A 29 -17.47 -13.25 -20.49
C VAL A 29 -16.35 -12.82 -21.42
N ALA A 30 -16.03 -11.53 -21.50
CA ALA A 30 -14.93 -11.02 -22.33
C ALA A 30 -13.58 -11.61 -21.88
N LEU A 31 -13.33 -11.68 -20.57
CA LEU A 31 -12.13 -12.31 -20.02
C LEU A 31 -12.09 -13.81 -20.33
N ALA A 32 -13.21 -14.53 -20.23
CA ALA A 32 -13.28 -15.95 -20.55
C ALA A 32 -13.01 -16.22 -22.04
N VAL A 33 -13.57 -15.40 -22.93
CA VAL A 33 -13.30 -15.47 -24.38
C VAL A 33 -11.82 -15.18 -24.67
N LEU A 34 -11.25 -14.15 -24.03
CA LEU A 34 -9.83 -13.83 -24.16
C LEU A 34 -8.97 -15.01 -23.67
N PHE A 35 -9.30 -15.58 -22.52
CA PHE A 35 -8.59 -16.73 -21.96
C PHE A 35 -8.64 -17.94 -22.87
N ALA A 36 -9.82 -18.22 -23.48
CA ALA A 36 -9.97 -19.30 -24.45
C ALA A 36 -9.19 -19.04 -25.74
N ALA A 37 -9.14 -17.78 -26.21
CA ALA A 37 -8.41 -17.41 -27.42
C ALA A 37 -6.89 -17.59 -27.28
N PHE A 38 -6.32 -17.33 -26.09
CA PHE A 38 -4.89 -17.50 -25.81
C PHE A 38 -4.44 -18.95 -25.61
N ARG A 39 -5.37 -19.91 -25.56
CA ARG A 39 -5.10 -21.37 -25.39
C ARG A 39 -4.14 -21.66 -24.22
N PHE A 40 -4.39 -21.06 -23.06
CA PHE A 40 -3.59 -21.30 -21.86
C PHE A 40 -3.47 -22.80 -21.54
N ASP A 41 -2.28 -23.25 -21.18
CA ASP A 41 -2.08 -24.58 -20.64
C ASP A 41 -2.57 -24.67 -19.21
N THR A 42 -3.87 -24.97 -19.06
CA THR A 42 -4.52 -25.07 -17.75
C THR A 42 -3.97 -26.24 -16.92
N ALA A 43 -3.50 -27.31 -17.56
CA ALA A 43 -2.89 -28.44 -16.86
C ALA A 43 -1.57 -28.01 -16.20
N PHE A 44 -0.73 -27.29 -16.95
CA PHE A 44 0.49 -26.68 -16.43
C PHE A 44 0.18 -25.69 -15.29
N MET A 45 -0.81 -24.83 -15.47
CA MET A 45 -1.22 -23.85 -14.44
C MET A 45 -1.60 -24.53 -13.13
N LEU A 46 -2.42 -25.58 -13.19
CA LEU A 46 -2.85 -26.36 -12.01
C LEU A 46 -1.69 -27.12 -11.36
N GLN A 47 -0.78 -27.68 -12.16
CA GLN A 47 0.41 -28.38 -11.67
C GLN A 47 1.30 -27.46 -10.82
N TRP A 48 1.53 -26.21 -11.26
CA TRP A 48 2.45 -25.28 -10.61
C TRP A 48 1.80 -24.32 -9.62
N LEU A 49 0.48 -24.30 -9.56
CA LEU A 49 -0.28 -23.46 -8.62
C LEU A 49 0.16 -23.66 -7.15
N PRO A 50 0.33 -24.88 -6.61
CA PRO A 50 0.75 -25.07 -5.22
C PRO A 50 2.15 -24.50 -4.94
N PHE A 51 3.08 -24.64 -5.90
CA PHE A 51 4.42 -24.08 -5.76
C PHE A 51 4.41 -22.55 -5.72
N ILE A 52 3.59 -21.91 -6.55
CA ILE A 52 3.46 -20.44 -6.60
C ILE A 52 2.75 -19.94 -5.33
N LEU A 53 1.68 -20.60 -4.90
CA LEU A 53 0.94 -20.28 -3.67
C LEU A 53 1.82 -20.34 -2.42
N ALA A 54 2.80 -21.26 -2.39
CA ALA A 54 3.75 -21.36 -1.28
C ALA A 54 4.64 -20.09 -1.12
N GLY A 55 4.60 -19.12 -2.05
CA GLY A 55 5.22 -17.81 -1.92
C GLY A 55 4.38 -16.80 -1.11
N VAL A 56 3.05 -17.02 -1.01
CA VAL A 56 2.12 -16.10 -0.35
C VAL A 56 2.49 -15.78 1.12
N PRO A 57 2.83 -16.77 1.97
CA PRO A 57 3.21 -16.48 3.35
C PRO A 57 4.39 -15.51 3.45
N LEU A 58 5.38 -15.66 2.56
CA LEU A 58 6.56 -14.78 2.56
C LEU A 58 6.22 -13.37 2.05
N THR A 59 5.38 -13.24 1.03
CA THR A 59 4.82 -11.97 0.57
C THR A 59 4.13 -11.22 1.72
N ILE A 60 3.27 -11.91 2.47
CA ILE A 60 2.55 -11.33 3.62
C ILE A 60 3.52 -10.97 4.74
N LEU A 61 4.47 -11.86 5.07
CA LEU A 61 5.45 -11.63 6.13
C LEU A 61 6.29 -10.36 5.85
N ILE A 62 6.83 -10.24 4.64
CA ILE A 62 7.63 -9.08 4.23
C ILE A 62 6.79 -7.80 4.33
N SER A 63 5.54 -7.83 3.88
CA SER A 63 4.65 -6.68 3.96
C SER A 63 4.30 -6.29 5.40
N ILE A 64 4.03 -7.26 6.28
CA ILE A 64 3.77 -7.01 7.70
C ILE A 64 5.01 -6.43 8.38
N MET A 65 6.18 -7.03 8.19
CA MET A 65 7.41 -6.53 8.77
C MET A 65 7.79 -5.16 8.23
N GLY A 66 7.55 -4.93 6.92
CA GLY A 66 7.74 -3.64 6.26
C GLY A 66 6.87 -2.55 6.86
N ILE A 67 5.55 -2.79 7.06
CA ILE A 67 4.65 -1.78 7.65
C ILE A 67 4.96 -1.53 9.13
N LEU A 68 5.35 -2.55 9.88
CA LEU A 68 5.76 -2.42 11.27
C LEU A 68 7.01 -1.53 11.42
N LEU A 69 7.93 -1.58 10.45
CA LEU A 69 9.08 -0.67 10.38
C LEU A 69 8.69 0.71 9.86
N ALA A 70 7.79 0.78 8.88
CA ALA A 70 7.37 2.04 8.26
C ALA A 70 6.66 2.97 9.26
N VAL A 71 5.78 2.44 10.13
CA VAL A 71 5.01 3.24 11.09
C VAL A 71 5.89 4.09 12.02
N PRO A 72 6.89 3.56 12.75
CA PRO A 72 7.76 4.38 13.59
C PRO A 72 8.59 5.39 12.77
N LEU A 73 9.10 5.01 11.60
CA LEU A 73 9.82 5.94 10.72
C LEU A 73 8.91 7.07 10.24
N ALA A 74 7.66 6.76 9.91
CA ALA A 74 6.66 7.74 9.52
C ALA A 74 6.32 8.72 10.65
N LEU A 75 6.18 8.21 11.89
CA LEU A 75 5.95 9.08 13.05
C LEU A 75 7.11 10.02 13.28
N LEU A 76 8.34 9.52 13.25
CA LEU A 76 9.54 10.34 13.39
C LEU A 76 9.63 11.37 12.25
N GLY A 77 9.39 10.96 11.01
CA GLY A 77 9.37 11.83 9.84
C GLY A 77 8.31 12.93 9.96
N ALA A 78 7.07 12.58 10.33
CA ALA A 78 5.97 13.55 10.49
C ALA A 78 6.25 14.56 11.60
N LEU A 79 6.72 14.09 12.78
CA LEU A 79 7.05 14.96 13.91
C LEU A 79 8.22 15.90 13.58
N GLY A 80 9.24 15.39 12.88
CA GLY A 80 10.36 16.21 12.42
C GLY A 80 9.90 17.28 11.43
N ARG A 81 9.05 16.94 10.46
CA ARG A 81 8.47 17.88 9.49
C ARG A 81 7.60 18.97 10.14
N LEU A 82 6.97 18.66 11.27
CA LEU A 82 6.17 19.61 12.06
C LEU A 82 7.00 20.39 13.09
N SER A 83 8.27 20.03 13.27
CA SER A 83 9.15 20.68 14.25
C SER A 83 9.47 22.12 13.84
N ARG A 84 9.50 23.02 14.82
CA ARG A 84 10.01 24.38 14.67
C ARG A 84 11.55 24.44 14.67
N ASN A 85 12.21 23.38 15.10
CA ASN A 85 13.67 23.29 15.04
C ASN A 85 14.10 23.00 13.60
N PRO A 86 14.92 23.88 12.98
CA PRO A 86 15.31 23.77 11.59
C PRO A 86 16.11 22.49 11.29
N VAL A 87 16.86 21.95 12.28
CA VAL A 87 17.62 20.71 12.12
C VAL A 87 16.70 19.52 11.94
N PHE A 88 15.73 19.33 12.84
CA PHE A 88 14.79 18.21 12.73
C PHE A 88 13.91 18.33 11.49
N ASN A 89 13.46 19.55 11.16
CA ASN A 89 12.68 19.78 9.95
C ASN A 89 13.50 19.50 8.68
N GLY A 90 14.76 19.95 8.64
CA GLY A 90 15.65 19.73 7.50
C GLY A 90 15.97 18.24 7.29
N ILE A 91 16.34 17.51 8.33
CA ILE A 91 16.64 16.06 8.25
C ILE A 91 15.40 15.30 7.78
N SER A 92 14.24 15.54 8.39
CA SER A 92 13.00 14.87 8.00
C SER A 92 12.55 15.27 6.60
N GLY A 93 12.73 16.52 6.22
CA GLY A 93 12.48 17.03 4.88
C GLY A 93 13.35 16.34 3.83
N PHE A 94 14.63 16.20 4.10
CA PHE A 94 15.56 15.48 3.23
C PHE A 94 15.17 14.01 3.10
N TYR A 95 14.92 13.31 4.23
CA TYR A 95 14.48 11.92 4.22
C TYR A 95 13.26 11.71 3.33
N VAL A 96 12.19 12.48 3.57
CA VAL A 96 10.94 12.35 2.81
C VAL A 96 11.16 12.69 1.34
N SER A 97 11.88 13.76 1.02
CA SER A 97 12.13 14.19 -0.35
C SER A 97 13.01 13.19 -1.12
N PHE A 98 14.09 12.72 -0.51
CA PHE A 98 15.03 11.79 -1.13
C PHE A 98 14.39 10.43 -1.40
N ILE A 99 13.73 9.87 -0.38
CA ILE A 99 13.13 8.53 -0.49
C ILE A 99 11.96 8.53 -1.47
N ARG A 100 11.09 9.54 -1.45
CA ARG A 100 9.96 9.64 -2.39
C ARG A 100 10.39 10.07 -3.80
N GLY A 101 11.55 10.69 -3.94
CA GLY A 101 12.13 11.08 -5.22
C GLY A 101 12.94 9.99 -5.91
N THR A 102 13.18 8.84 -5.27
CA THR A 102 13.97 7.73 -5.83
C THR A 102 13.10 6.47 -6.00
N PRO A 103 13.32 5.68 -7.09
CA PRO A 103 12.56 4.46 -7.31
C PRO A 103 12.82 3.42 -6.21
N LEU A 104 11.76 2.74 -5.74
CA LEU A 104 11.86 1.69 -4.73
C LEU A 104 12.83 0.57 -5.14
N ILE A 105 12.84 0.18 -6.40
CA ILE A 105 13.76 -0.84 -6.93
C ILE A 105 15.22 -0.46 -6.73
N VAL A 106 15.57 0.82 -6.91
CA VAL A 106 16.94 1.33 -6.69
C VAL A 106 17.29 1.26 -5.21
N GLN A 107 16.35 1.57 -4.32
CA GLN A 107 16.53 1.47 -2.87
C GLN A 107 16.77 0.02 -2.43
N ILE A 108 16.02 -0.94 -3.01
CA ILE A 108 16.23 -2.38 -2.75
C ILE A 108 17.64 -2.80 -3.17
N PHE A 109 18.09 -2.45 -4.36
CA PHE A 109 19.43 -2.76 -4.83
C PHE A 109 20.52 -2.07 -4.02
N PHE A 110 20.29 -0.81 -3.62
CA PHE A 110 21.26 -0.10 -2.77
C PHE A 110 21.45 -0.81 -1.42
N ILE A 111 20.35 -1.25 -0.78
CA ILE A 111 20.43 -1.94 0.50
C ILE A 111 21.04 -3.35 0.33
N TYR A 112 20.63 -4.09 -0.70
CA TYR A 112 21.08 -5.48 -0.86
C TYR A 112 22.47 -5.61 -1.48
N LEU A 113 22.82 -4.77 -2.45
CA LEU A 113 24.11 -4.84 -3.16
C LEU A 113 25.08 -3.74 -2.73
N GLY A 114 24.57 -2.54 -2.42
CA GLY A 114 25.41 -1.38 -2.08
C GLY A 114 25.93 -1.45 -0.66
N LEU A 115 25.10 -1.77 0.34
CA LEU A 115 25.56 -1.86 1.72
C LEU A 115 26.71 -2.86 1.93
N PRO A 116 26.69 -4.08 1.37
CA PRO A 116 27.81 -5.00 1.50
C PRO A 116 29.14 -4.44 0.96
N GLN A 117 29.11 -3.60 -0.07
CA GLN A 117 30.31 -2.95 -0.58
C GLN A 117 30.90 -1.95 0.43
N LEU A 118 30.06 -1.36 1.29
CA LEU A 118 30.52 -0.47 2.36
C LEU A 118 31.09 -1.24 3.56
N ALA A 119 30.76 -2.54 3.70
CA ALA A 119 31.25 -3.37 4.79
C ALA A 119 32.81 -3.43 4.84
N GLN A 120 33.48 -3.38 3.67
CA GLN A 120 34.94 -3.40 3.59
C GLN A 120 35.60 -2.19 4.26
N TYR A 121 34.88 -1.07 4.41
CA TYR A 121 35.38 0.15 5.07
C TYR A 121 34.98 0.22 6.54
N ALA A 122 34.12 -0.69 7.01
CA ALA A 122 33.68 -0.72 8.40
C ALA A 122 34.69 -1.47 9.29
N PRO A 123 34.86 -1.08 10.57
CA PRO A 123 35.64 -1.87 11.54
C PRO A 123 35.10 -3.31 11.62
N GLY A 124 35.99 -4.30 11.79
CA GLY A 124 35.66 -5.73 11.72
C GLY A 124 34.38 -6.16 12.45
N PRO A 125 34.13 -5.76 13.72
CA PRO A 125 32.90 -6.10 14.43
C PRO A 125 31.61 -5.56 13.79
N LEU A 126 31.70 -4.49 13.00
CA LEU A 126 30.54 -3.83 12.38
C LEU A 126 30.27 -4.31 10.93
N GLN A 127 31.16 -5.05 10.31
CA GLN A 127 31.02 -5.51 8.93
C GLN A 127 29.73 -6.32 8.71
N GLY A 128 29.40 -7.19 9.67
CA GLY A 128 28.17 -8.00 9.61
C GLY A 128 26.87 -7.21 9.57
N LEU A 129 26.85 -5.97 10.03
CA LEU A 129 25.67 -5.11 9.99
C LEU A 129 25.33 -4.63 8.57
N PHE A 130 26.31 -4.65 7.67
CA PHE A 130 26.15 -4.23 6.28
C PHE A 130 25.81 -5.39 5.33
N ILE A 131 25.95 -6.65 5.79
CA ILE A 131 25.71 -7.85 4.97
C ILE A 131 24.36 -8.43 5.37
N LEU A 132 23.33 -8.04 4.63
CA LEU A 132 21.94 -8.39 4.93
C LEU A 132 21.43 -9.48 3.97
N GLY A 133 20.63 -10.41 4.50
CA GLY A 133 19.90 -11.36 3.67
C GLY A 133 18.80 -10.67 2.84
N THR A 134 18.34 -11.36 1.79
CA THR A 134 17.37 -10.82 0.83
C THR A 134 16.05 -10.36 1.50
N ILE A 135 15.55 -11.13 2.47
CA ILE A 135 14.33 -10.80 3.22
C ILE A 135 14.52 -9.52 4.04
N THR A 136 15.63 -9.45 4.81
CA THR A 136 15.91 -8.28 5.65
C THR A 136 16.11 -7.03 4.80
N SER A 137 16.83 -7.14 3.69
CA SER A 137 17.02 -6.03 2.74
C SER A 137 15.69 -5.54 2.17
N GLY A 138 14.81 -6.47 1.80
CA GLY A 138 13.47 -6.14 1.31
C GLY A 138 12.61 -5.44 2.36
N VAL A 139 12.58 -5.97 3.60
CA VAL A 139 11.84 -5.36 4.71
C VAL A 139 12.36 -3.96 5.01
N LEU A 140 13.69 -3.75 5.02
CA LEU A 140 14.28 -2.43 5.24
C LEU A 140 13.94 -1.47 4.11
N ALA A 141 14.06 -1.89 2.86
CA ALA A 141 13.76 -1.04 1.70
C ALA A 141 12.28 -0.60 1.71
N LEU A 142 11.36 -1.56 1.88
CA LEU A 142 9.94 -1.29 1.98
C LEU A 142 9.61 -0.41 3.19
N GLY A 143 10.15 -0.74 4.36
CA GLY A 143 9.90 0.03 5.58
C GLY A 143 10.38 1.47 5.49
N ILE A 144 11.58 1.70 4.96
CA ILE A 144 12.14 3.04 4.74
C ILE A 144 11.32 3.80 3.69
N ASN A 145 10.98 3.15 2.57
CA ASN A 145 10.22 3.77 1.50
C ASN A 145 8.82 4.19 1.99
N TYR A 146 8.06 3.24 2.48
CA TYR A 146 6.70 3.48 2.96
C TYR A 146 6.65 4.38 4.21
N GLY A 147 7.70 4.36 5.02
CA GLY A 147 7.88 5.30 6.13
C GLY A 147 7.87 6.75 5.67
N ALA A 148 8.51 7.05 4.53
CA ALA A 148 8.53 8.39 3.96
C ALA A 148 7.15 8.82 3.39
N TYR A 149 6.44 7.91 2.72
CA TYR A 149 5.07 8.18 2.24
C TYR A 149 4.11 8.40 3.41
N MET A 150 4.14 7.52 4.40
CA MET A 150 3.29 7.61 5.59
C MET A 150 3.64 8.80 6.49
N ALA A 151 4.88 9.31 6.47
CA ALA A 151 5.25 10.53 7.18
C ALA A 151 4.42 11.73 6.69
N GLU A 152 4.18 11.85 5.39
CA GLU A 152 3.33 12.89 4.84
C GLU A 152 1.85 12.66 5.17
N ILE A 153 1.39 11.40 5.19
CA ILE A 153 0.03 11.04 5.61
C ILE A 153 -0.20 11.48 7.07
N PHE A 154 0.72 11.16 7.97
CA PHE A 154 0.61 11.52 9.39
C PHE A 154 0.71 13.03 9.60
N ARG A 155 1.63 13.70 8.87
CA ARG A 155 1.73 15.17 8.89
C ARG A 155 0.42 15.82 8.44
N ALA A 156 -0.14 15.37 7.32
CA ALA A 156 -1.41 15.86 6.80
C ALA A 156 -2.57 15.58 7.76
N GLY A 157 -2.60 14.40 8.38
CA GLY A 157 -3.60 14.05 9.39
C GLY A 157 -3.55 14.98 10.62
N ILE A 158 -2.36 15.33 11.10
CA ILE A 158 -2.20 16.30 12.21
C ILE A 158 -2.65 17.69 11.79
N GLN A 159 -2.31 18.11 10.58
CA GLN A 159 -2.67 19.44 10.05
C GLN A 159 -4.14 19.57 9.63
N SER A 160 -4.86 18.45 9.45
CA SER A 160 -6.29 18.48 9.10
C SER A 160 -7.20 18.89 10.24
N VAL A 161 -6.69 18.88 11.48
CA VAL A 161 -7.47 19.35 12.65
C VAL A 161 -7.58 20.86 12.62
N GLY A 162 -8.82 21.35 12.61
CA GLY A 162 -9.13 22.77 12.46
C GLY A 162 -8.47 23.64 13.53
N HIS A 163 -7.89 24.77 13.12
CA HIS A 163 -7.24 25.73 14.02
C HIS A 163 -8.15 26.20 15.17
N GLY A 164 -9.46 26.39 14.91
CA GLY A 164 -10.43 26.81 15.93
C GLY A 164 -10.53 25.80 17.09
N GLN A 165 -10.35 24.50 16.87
CA GLN A 165 -10.33 23.51 17.96
C GLN A 165 -9.09 23.64 18.84
N VAL A 166 -7.95 23.96 18.23
CA VAL A 166 -6.69 24.19 18.95
C VAL A 166 -6.79 25.48 19.76
N GLU A 167 -7.34 26.54 19.19
CA GLU A 167 -7.56 27.85 19.84
C GLU A 167 -8.55 27.72 21.00
N ALA A 168 -9.68 27.05 20.80
CA ALA A 168 -10.66 26.77 21.85
C ALA A 168 -10.07 26.00 23.02
N ALA A 169 -9.25 24.96 22.74
CA ALA A 169 -8.56 24.20 23.77
C ALA A 169 -7.58 25.08 24.56
N GLN A 170 -6.86 25.98 23.89
CA GLN A 170 -5.94 26.92 24.54
C GLN A 170 -6.69 27.96 25.36
N ALA A 171 -7.86 28.47 24.89
CA ALA A 171 -8.71 29.37 25.63
C ALA A 171 -9.25 28.74 26.93
N LEU A 172 -9.44 27.40 26.93
CA LEU A 172 -9.81 26.64 28.13
C LEU A 172 -8.59 26.33 29.06
N GLY A 173 -7.41 26.92 28.79
CA GLY A 173 -6.21 26.76 29.61
C GLY A 173 -5.44 25.45 29.37
N MET A 174 -5.75 24.71 28.29
CA MET A 174 -5.02 23.49 27.96
C MET A 174 -3.59 23.83 27.48
N THR A 175 -2.60 23.12 28.03
CA THR A 175 -1.22 23.19 27.53
C THR A 175 -1.13 22.59 26.11
N ARG A 176 -0.09 22.96 25.36
CA ARG A 176 0.15 22.40 24.01
C ARG A 176 0.16 20.87 23.99
N THR A 177 0.77 20.24 25.00
CA THR A 177 0.80 18.78 25.14
C THR A 177 -0.59 18.20 25.39
N GLN A 178 -1.39 18.86 26.24
CA GLN A 178 -2.77 18.44 26.48
C GLN A 178 -3.63 18.58 25.24
N THR A 179 -3.53 19.71 24.53
CA THR A 179 -4.22 19.94 23.26
C THR A 179 -3.84 18.88 22.23
N MET A 180 -2.53 18.59 22.07
CA MET A 180 -2.06 17.56 21.15
C MET A 180 -2.62 16.18 21.51
N ARG A 181 -2.53 15.75 22.77
CA ARG A 181 -2.94 14.39 23.17
C ARG A 181 -4.44 14.18 23.24
N ARG A 182 -5.22 15.21 23.62
CA ARG A 182 -6.67 15.08 23.86
C ARG A 182 -7.53 15.52 22.69
N ILE A 183 -7.06 16.44 21.87
CA ILE A 183 -7.83 17.05 20.77
C ILE A 183 -7.28 16.63 19.41
N VAL A 184 -5.98 16.92 19.16
CA VAL A 184 -5.39 16.74 17.81
C VAL A 184 -5.14 15.28 17.49
N LEU A 185 -4.40 14.57 18.33
CA LEU A 185 -3.94 13.22 18.03
C LEU A 185 -5.09 12.22 17.81
N PRO A 186 -6.17 12.19 18.62
CA PRO A 186 -7.28 11.28 18.38
C PRO A 186 -7.99 11.50 17.03
N GLN A 187 -8.06 12.75 16.58
CA GLN A 187 -8.65 13.10 15.28
C GLN A 187 -7.68 12.78 14.14
N ALA A 188 -6.41 13.16 14.27
CA ALA A 188 -5.36 12.89 13.30
C ALA A 188 -5.23 11.38 13.02
N ILE A 189 -5.27 10.54 14.04
CA ILE A 189 -5.22 9.07 13.91
C ILE A 189 -6.39 8.58 13.05
N ARG A 190 -7.61 9.04 13.32
CA ARG A 190 -8.80 8.62 12.55
C ARG A 190 -8.68 8.99 11.07
N VAL A 191 -8.13 10.16 10.77
CA VAL A 191 -7.93 10.63 9.39
C VAL A 191 -6.78 9.88 8.71
N SER A 192 -5.73 9.50 9.46
CA SER A 192 -4.54 8.84 8.90
C SER A 192 -4.69 7.34 8.70
N ILE A 193 -5.55 6.65 9.47
CA ILE A 193 -5.72 5.19 9.35
C ILE A 193 -6.17 4.73 7.96
N PRO A 194 -7.18 5.35 7.29
CA PRO A 194 -7.59 4.93 5.97
C PRO A 194 -6.47 4.98 4.92
N PRO A 195 -5.75 6.10 4.72
CA PRO A 195 -4.64 6.12 3.77
C PRO A 195 -3.49 5.20 4.17
N THR A 196 -3.21 4.99 5.48
CA THR A 196 -2.21 4.02 5.95
C THR A 196 -2.57 2.59 5.54
N GLY A 197 -3.84 2.22 5.61
CA GLY A 197 -4.31 0.91 5.13
C GLY A 197 -4.14 0.75 3.62
N ASN A 198 -4.34 1.81 2.84
CA ASN A 198 -4.07 1.80 1.39
C ASN A 198 -2.57 1.61 1.10
N GLU A 199 -1.68 2.23 1.88
CA GLU A 199 -0.23 2.01 1.76
C GLU A 199 0.14 0.54 2.07
N PHE A 200 -0.50 -0.09 3.06
CA PHE A 200 -0.26 -1.51 3.33
C PHE A 200 -0.69 -2.41 2.16
N ILE A 201 -1.85 -2.14 1.53
CA ILE A 201 -2.31 -2.89 0.36
C ILE A 201 -1.39 -2.66 -0.84
N ALA A 202 -0.85 -1.46 -1.01
CA ALA A 202 0.15 -1.17 -2.03
C ALA A 202 1.45 -1.94 -1.75
N MET A 203 1.93 -1.96 -0.50
CA MET A 203 3.13 -2.67 -0.07
C MET A 203 3.05 -4.18 -0.36
N ILE A 204 1.86 -4.82 -0.25
CA ILE A 204 1.67 -6.23 -0.62
C ILE A 204 2.05 -6.46 -2.09
N LYS A 205 1.71 -5.55 -2.99
CA LYS A 205 2.06 -5.64 -4.41
C LYS A 205 3.53 -5.31 -4.64
N ASP A 206 4.04 -4.29 -3.98
CA ASP A 206 5.42 -3.83 -4.14
C ASP A 206 6.44 -4.78 -3.49
N SER A 207 6.00 -5.70 -2.61
CA SER A 207 6.84 -6.80 -2.13
C SER A 207 7.34 -7.69 -3.27
N SER A 208 6.65 -7.72 -4.43
CA SER A 208 7.09 -8.41 -5.65
C SER A 208 8.45 -7.91 -6.15
N LEU A 209 8.80 -6.64 -5.91
CA LEU A 209 10.09 -6.09 -6.27
C LEU A 209 11.25 -6.72 -5.46
N VAL A 210 10.96 -7.22 -4.26
CA VAL A 210 11.97 -7.91 -3.44
C VAL A 210 12.33 -9.26 -4.05
N GLY A 211 11.46 -9.83 -4.88
CA GLY A 211 11.77 -11.04 -5.66
C GLY A 211 12.96 -10.88 -6.60
N ILE A 212 13.25 -9.67 -7.06
CA ILE A 212 14.37 -9.40 -8.00
C ILE A 212 15.73 -9.72 -7.36
N VAL A 213 15.87 -9.53 -6.05
CA VAL A 213 17.09 -9.86 -5.31
C VAL A 213 17.12 -11.32 -4.80
N GLY A 214 16.22 -12.17 -5.32
CA GLY A 214 16.22 -13.62 -5.05
C GLY A 214 15.32 -14.07 -3.89
N THR A 215 14.52 -13.19 -3.32
CA THR A 215 13.55 -13.55 -2.28
C THR A 215 12.43 -14.39 -2.89
N GLN A 216 12.21 -15.59 -2.37
CA GLN A 216 11.27 -16.59 -2.93
C GLN A 216 9.80 -16.29 -2.54
N GLU A 217 9.39 -15.04 -2.69
CA GLU A 217 8.01 -14.61 -2.53
C GLU A 217 7.16 -15.02 -3.76
N LEU A 218 5.89 -14.64 -3.79
CA LEU A 218 4.91 -15.06 -4.80
C LEU A 218 5.37 -14.80 -6.25
N PHE A 219 5.79 -13.57 -6.56
CA PHE A 219 6.19 -13.19 -7.92
C PHE A 219 7.48 -13.89 -8.35
N PHE A 220 8.46 -14.01 -7.44
CA PHE A 220 9.70 -14.75 -7.74
C PHE A 220 9.41 -16.19 -8.14
N ARG A 221 8.54 -16.88 -7.39
CA ARG A 221 8.18 -18.28 -7.67
C ARG A 221 7.47 -18.41 -9.02
N ALA A 222 6.52 -17.54 -9.33
CA ALA A 222 5.85 -17.50 -10.62
C ALA A 222 6.84 -17.27 -11.76
N SER A 223 7.67 -16.22 -11.64
CA SER A 223 8.68 -15.87 -12.64
C SER A 223 9.74 -16.97 -12.84
N LYS A 224 10.11 -17.68 -11.78
CA LYS A 224 11.05 -18.82 -11.86
C LYS A 224 10.49 -19.92 -12.75
N ILE A 225 9.26 -20.35 -12.51
CA ILE A 225 8.62 -21.42 -13.29
C ILE A 225 8.34 -20.94 -14.72
N GLY A 226 7.84 -19.73 -14.90
CA GLY A 226 7.59 -19.15 -16.23
C GLY A 226 8.85 -19.16 -17.11
N ARG A 227 9.99 -18.73 -16.57
CA ARG A 227 11.29 -18.75 -17.28
C ARG A 227 11.82 -20.16 -17.52
N GLN A 228 11.67 -21.05 -16.55
CA GLN A 228 12.17 -22.43 -16.64
C GLN A 228 11.48 -23.24 -17.75
N TYR A 229 10.18 -23.03 -17.94
CA TYR A 229 9.35 -23.77 -18.90
C TYR A 229 8.90 -22.94 -20.09
N PHE A 230 9.36 -21.68 -20.22
CA PHE A 230 8.95 -20.73 -21.26
C PHE A 230 7.44 -20.44 -21.29
N GLN A 231 6.77 -20.61 -20.15
CA GLN A 231 5.33 -20.37 -19.96
C GLN A 231 5.10 -19.16 -19.01
N ASN A 232 5.67 -18.02 -19.40
CA ASN A 232 5.61 -16.81 -18.57
C ASN A 232 4.17 -16.25 -18.45
N LEU A 233 3.37 -16.36 -19.51
CA LEU A 233 2.02 -15.80 -19.52
C LEU A 233 1.14 -16.52 -18.48
N GLU A 234 1.16 -17.85 -18.48
CA GLU A 234 0.42 -18.71 -17.55
C GLU A 234 0.78 -18.40 -16.09
N THR A 235 2.08 -18.37 -15.80
CA THR A 235 2.54 -18.13 -14.42
C THR A 235 2.30 -16.70 -13.94
N LEU A 236 2.40 -15.71 -14.83
CA LEU A 236 2.08 -14.32 -14.51
C LEU A 236 0.57 -14.11 -14.28
N VAL A 237 -0.28 -14.80 -15.03
CA VAL A 237 -1.73 -14.79 -14.78
C VAL A 237 -2.05 -15.39 -13.42
N ILE A 238 -1.44 -16.53 -13.06
CA ILE A 238 -1.59 -17.11 -11.71
C ILE A 238 -1.18 -16.08 -10.64
N ALA A 239 0.00 -15.48 -10.77
CA ALA A 239 0.49 -14.50 -9.82
C ALA A 239 -0.45 -13.29 -9.71
N ALA A 240 -0.91 -12.75 -10.85
CA ALA A 240 -1.83 -11.61 -10.89
C ALA A 240 -3.15 -11.91 -10.18
N LEU A 241 -3.73 -13.11 -10.39
CA LEU A 241 -4.97 -13.53 -9.74
C LEU A 241 -4.79 -13.69 -8.23
N ILE A 242 -3.65 -14.25 -7.79
CA ILE A 242 -3.37 -14.40 -6.35
C ILE A 242 -3.16 -13.03 -5.70
N TYR A 243 -2.39 -12.10 -6.32
CA TYR A 243 -2.23 -10.74 -5.80
C TYR A 243 -3.57 -9.99 -5.75
N TRP A 244 -4.39 -10.13 -6.79
CA TRP A 244 -5.73 -9.54 -6.81
C TRP A 244 -6.62 -10.08 -5.68
N LEU A 245 -6.60 -11.40 -5.45
CA LEU A 245 -7.34 -12.02 -4.35
C LEU A 245 -6.84 -11.51 -2.98
N LEU A 246 -5.52 -11.51 -2.76
CA LEU A 246 -4.91 -11.01 -1.52
C LEU A 246 -5.30 -9.54 -1.27
N THR A 247 -5.08 -8.67 -2.24
CA THR A 247 -5.40 -7.24 -2.10
C THR A 247 -6.90 -7.01 -1.93
N SER A 248 -7.76 -7.81 -2.56
CA SER A 248 -9.22 -7.75 -2.39
C SER A 248 -9.64 -8.12 -0.96
N ILE A 249 -9.03 -9.16 -0.39
CA ILE A 249 -9.28 -9.57 1.01
C ILE A 249 -8.91 -8.44 1.97
N PHE A 250 -7.69 -7.88 1.83
CA PHE A 250 -7.25 -6.78 2.69
C PHE A 250 -8.09 -5.51 2.50
N SER A 251 -8.46 -5.17 1.25
CA SER A 251 -9.35 -4.04 0.95
C SER A 251 -10.73 -4.19 1.59
N TYR A 252 -11.26 -5.41 1.64
CA TYR A 252 -12.53 -5.68 2.32
C TYR A 252 -12.46 -5.39 3.83
N PHE A 253 -11.39 -5.86 4.49
CA PHE A 253 -11.17 -5.57 5.91
C PHE A 253 -10.94 -4.09 6.17
N GLN A 254 -10.17 -3.43 5.32
CA GLN A 254 -9.93 -2.00 5.38
C GLN A 254 -11.23 -1.20 5.24
N GLY A 255 -12.07 -1.51 4.25
CA GLY A 255 -13.36 -0.84 4.09
C GLY A 255 -14.31 -1.05 5.29
N ARG A 256 -14.19 -2.14 6.04
CA ARG A 256 -14.89 -2.32 7.32
C ARG A 256 -14.33 -1.40 8.42
N LEU A 257 -13.00 -1.30 8.50
CA LEU A 257 -12.33 -0.41 9.46
C LEU A 257 -12.69 1.04 9.21
N GLU A 258 -12.64 1.49 7.95
CA GLU A 258 -13.04 2.85 7.55
C GLU A 258 -14.47 3.18 7.96
N ARG A 259 -15.41 2.28 7.69
CA ARG A 259 -16.81 2.47 8.10
C ARG A 259 -17.00 2.59 9.61
N ARG A 260 -16.16 1.92 10.40
CA ARG A 260 -16.18 2.06 11.88
C ARG A 260 -15.62 3.40 12.34
N LEU A 261 -14.54 3.87 11.70
CA LEU A 261 -13.89 5.14 12.03
C LEU A 261 -14.71 6.35 11.60
N ALA A 262 -15.47 6.24 10.50
CA ALA A 262 -16.37 7.28 10.00
C ALA A 262 -17.60 7.51 10.88
N ARG A 263 -17.95 6.56 11.77
CA ARG A 263 -19.11 6.74 12.68
C ARG A 263 -18.82 7.86 13.69
N GLY A 264 -19.61 8.90 13.67
CA GLY A 264 -19.46 10.07 14.55
C GLY A 264 -18.81 11.29 13.92
N TYR A 265 -18.43 11.23 12.64
CA TYR A 265 -18.01 12.40 11.88
C TYR A 265 -19.17 12.86 11.00
N VAL A 266 -19.96 13.81 11.47
CA VAL A 266 -20.89 14.55 10.61
C VAL A 266 -20.02 15.46 9.74
N ARG A 267 -19.93 15.18 8.44
CA ARG A 267 -19.38 16.13 7.48
C ARG A 267 -20.31 17.36 7.51
N GLU A 268 -19.89 18.41 8.22
CA GLU A 268 -20.45 19.73 7.99
C GLU A 268 -20.05 20.14 6.56
N GLY A 269 -21.00 20.13 5.65
CA GLY A 269 -20.78 20.59 4.28
C GLY A 269 -21.16 19.59 3.18
N GLY A 270 -22.37 19.09 3.19
CA GLY A 270 -22.92 18.29 2.11
C GLY A 270 -24.43 18.16 2.30
N GLY A 271 -25.16 19.24 2.01
CA GLY A 271 -26.61 19.13 1.80
C GLY A 271 -26.91 18.11 0.70
N PRO A 272 -28.04 17.43 0.73
CA PRO A 272 -28.41 16.47 -0.30
C PRO A 272 -28.67 17.24 -1.60
N HIS A 273 -27.70 17.29 -2.49
CA HIS A 273 -28.01 17.56 -3.90
C HIS A 273 -28.62 16.28 -4.45
N GLY A 274 -29.96 16.23 -4.42
CA GLY A 274 -30.71 15.27 -5.19
C GLY A 274 -30.43 15.45 -6.68
N HIS A 275 -30.10 14.36 -7.32
CA HIS A 275 -30.45 14.04 -8.72
C HIS A 275 -30.65 12.54 -8.85
#